data_dc05cc693b0c33c8362647f85ad5ed23
#
_entry.id   dc05cc693b0c33c8362647f85ad5ed23
#
_cell.length_a   1.000
_cell.length_b   1.000
_cell.length_c   1.000
_cell.angle_alpha   90.00
_cell.angle_beta   90.00
_cell.angle_gamma   90.00
#
_symmetry.space_group_name_H-M   'P 1'
#
loop_
_entity.id
_entity.type
_entity.pdbx_description
1 polymer ?
#
loop_
_entity_poly.entity_id
_entity_poly.type
_entity_poly.pdbx_seq_one_letter_code
_entity_poly.pdbx_strand_id
1 'polypeptide(L)'
;MRESSSTYASRIRRFHLPRLCVAVVGPDPATMIERAESVVRDNPFIELRLDYLAQPLVALPKLKTFLELHPETTFLATCRRAVNGGKFKGAVAAQLAVLRKAADCGFPLVDLELQSAEALKADELRDLYDRVGLVLSHHNFKATKKLDEQFAEMSQYPADFYKLVSTATNLYDNVVMMKFLEKNSGRHEMVGVCMGEQGMISRALAARAGSVFTFAAATKGEETAPGQVTASELRDVYRIEMVDQATQVYGVAGDPVAHSLSPVMMNAAFRRETVNATYLSLHAKSLKDLLACVRDIPIRGLSVTMPYKQEMVDELENTDPVTKLIGACNTVVRGADGKLYGFNTDVAGILTPLEQRMTLAGTKVLILGAGGAARAAAFGLKGKGAEVYITNRTPEKGQTLARQAKVKYLKRAEVAKQQFDVILNATPVGMNGNKQSPLEEKELNTKYVFDLVYTPAETKLIKMARAKNIQVIPGLEMFVQQGARQFEIWTGKPAPIAEMGYVVTKALERRAAAEETAEEAPAPVKKTVAKPAAKPAAKPAAKTSPKPAAKKTAKPAKKAAKPARKK
;
A
#
# COMPACT_ATOMS: atom_id res chain seq x y z
N MET A 1 42.28 13.57 -4.91
CA MET A 1 42.46 15.00 -4.58
C MET A 1 41.29 15.43 -3.69
N ARG A 2 41.58 15.86 -2.46
CA ARG A 2 40.56 16.38 -1.54
C ARG A 2 40.23 17.81 -1.95
N GLU A 3 39.10 18.03 -2.61
CA GLU A 3 38.58 19.38 -2.80
C GLU A 3 38.10 19.94 -1.47
N SER A 4 38.36 21.21 -1.24
CA SER A 4 38.12 21.90 0.02
C SER A 4 36.66 21.83 0.43
N SER A 5 36.38 21.50 1.66
CA SER A 5 35.05 21.40 2.29
C SER A 5 34.16 22.65 2.11
N SER A 6 34.72 23.77 1.71
CA SER A 6 34.06 25.06 1.50
C SER A 6 33.19 25.11 0.22
N THR A 7 33.66 24.48 -0.87
CA THR A 7 32.93 24.49 -2.16
C THR A 7 31.70 23.58 -2.14
N TYR A 8 31.78 22.50 -1.39
CA TYR A 8 30.68 21.55 -1.22
C TYR A 8 29.54 22.14 -0.37
N ALA A 9 29.88 22.78 0.75
CA ALA A 9 28.90 23.41 1.65
C ALA A 9 28.12 24.58 1.00
N SER A 10 28.70 25.29 0.03
CA SER A 10 28.02 26.39 -0.66
C SER A 10 26.99 25.91 -1.69
N ARG A 11 27.15 24.72 -2.26
CA ARG A 11 26.24 24.16 -3.28
C ARG A 11 25.00 23.54 -2.66
N ILE A 12 25.11 22.81 -1.57
CA ILE A 12 23.99 22.21 -0.81
C ILE A 12 22.99 23.28 -0.36
N ARG A 13 23.45 24.47 -0.01
CA ARG A 13 22.59 25.60 0.38
C ARG A 13 21.73 26.19 -0.75
N ARG A 14 21.95 25.81 -2.02
CA ARG A 14 21.18 26.34 -3.17
C ARG A 14 19.82 25.68 -3.37
N PHE A 15 19.58 24.47 -2.81
CA PHE A 15 18.36 23.73 -3.06
C PHE A 15 17.58 23.55 -1.76
N HIS A 16 16.57 24.41 -1.55
CA HIS A 16 15.53 24.16 -0.54
C HIS A 16 14.41 23.38 -1.25
N LEU A 17 14.55 22.05 -1.29
CA LEU A 17 13.60 21.18 -1.98
C LEU A 17 12.43 20.82 -1.09
N PRO A 18 11.19 20.90 -1.60
CA PRO A 18 10.04 20.28 -0.95
C PRO A 18 10.25 18.77 -0.74
N ARG A 19 9.64 18.22 0.29
CA ARG A 19 9.77 16.79 0.63
C ARG A 19 9.09 15.85 -0.37
N LEU A 20 8.28 16.35 -1.27
CA LEU A 20 7.54 15.59 -2.27
C LEU A 20 7.95 15.99 -3.67
N CYS A 21 8.55 15.06 -4.42
CA CYS A 21 8.81 15.17 -5.85
C CYS A 21 7.75 14.40 -6.63
N VAL A 22 7.02 15.08 -7.51
CA VAL A 22 5.94 14.46 -8.30
C VAL A 22 6.46 14.08 -9.67
N ALA A 23 6.47 12.78 -9.98
CA ALA A 23 6.92 12.27 -11.27
C ALA A 23 5.80 12.41 -12.32
N VAL A 24 6.12 13.08 -13.41
CA VAL A 24 5.23 13.30 -14.56
C VAL A 24 5.80 12.59 -15.79
N VAL A 25 4.94 11.86 -16.48
CA VAL A 25 5.25 11.10 -17.70
C VAL A 25 4.37 11.56 -18.86
N GLY A 26 4.87 11.50 -20.07
CA GLY A 26 4.10 11.80 -21.28
C GLY A 26 4.84 11.29 -22.53
N PRO A 27 4.14 10.77 -23.55
CA PRO A 27 4.74 10.26 -24.78
C PRO A 27 5.27 11.39 -25.69
N ASP A 28 4.77 12.58 -25.51
CA ASP A 28 5.11 13.80 -26.24
C ASP A 28 5.08 15.02 -25.30
N PRO A 29 5.66 16.18 -25.71
CA PRO A 29 5.74 17.35 -24.84
C PRO A 29 4.37 17.97 -24.51
N ALA A 30 3.37 17.89 -25.37
CA ALA A 30 2.05 18.48 -25.08
C ALA A 30 1.35 17.70 -23.96
N THR A 31 1.30 16.37 -24.07
CA THR A 31 0.76 15.50 -23.02
C THR A 31 1.54 15.63 -21.69
N MET A 32 2.87 15.75 -21.75
CA MET A 32 3.69 15.92 -20.55
C MET A 32 3.41 17.26 -19.87
N ILE A 33 3.28 18.34 -20.63
CA ILE A 33 2.94 19.69 -20.11
C ILE A 33 1.51 19.67 -19.52
N GLU A 34 0.51 19.14 -20.22
CA GLU A 34 -0.86 19.04 -19.74
C GLU A 34 -0.93 18.34 -18.35
N ARG A 35 -0.21 17.24 -18.22
CA ARG A 35 -0.14 16.49 -16.95
C ARG A 35 0.63 17.26 -15.88
N ALA A 36 1.69 17.95 -16.23
CA ALA A 36 2.44 18.79 -15.31
C ALA A 36 1.58 19.98 -14.83
N GLU A 37 0.83 20.64 -15.72
CA GLU A 37 -0.12 21.70 -15.36
C GLU A 37 -1.18 21.24 -14.37
N SER A 38 -1.65 19.99 -14.48
CA SER A 38 -2.66 19.45 -13.57
C SER A 38 -2.18 19.32 -12.12
N VAL A 39 -0.86 19.32 -11.87
CA VAL A 39 -0.27 19.10 -10.56
C VAL A 39 0.66 20.21 -10.08
N VAL A 40 1.14 21.09 -10.95
CA VAL A 40 2.16 22.13 -10.64
C VAL A 40 1.70 23.11 -9.57
N ARG A 41 0.42 23.45 -9.57
CA ARG A 41 -0.16 24.41 -8.63
C ARG A 41 0.00 23.96 -7.16
N ASP A 42 -0.15 22.67 -6.91
CA ASP A 42 -0.13 22.08 -5.57
C ASP A 42 1.20 21.42 -5.23
N ASN A 43 2.13 21.33 -6.19
CA ASN A 43 3.39 20.61 -6.01
C ASN A 43 4.56 21.42 -6.60
N PRO A 44 5.31 22.14 -5.76
CA PRO A 44 6.41 23.00 -6.21
C PRO A 44 7.70 22.24 -6.55
N PHE A 45 7.67 20.89 -6.61
CA PHE A 45 8.80 20.07 -7.04
C PHE A 45 8.33 18.93 -7.95
N ILE A 46 8.74 18.96 -9.22
CA ILE A 46 8.27 18.06 -10.28
C ILE A 46 9.44 17.39 -10.99
N GLU A 47 9.40 16.07 -11.12
CA GLU A 47 10.27 15.28 -11.99
C GLU A 47 9.63 15.12 -13.37
N LEU A 48 10.24 15.65 -14.43
CA LEU A 48 9.83 15.36 -15.80
C LEU A 48 10.61 14.17 -16.35
N ARG A 49 9.92 13.08 -16.67
CA ARG A 49 10.49 11.82 -17.16
C ARG A 49 10.71 11.87 -18.66
N LEU A 50 11.85 12.46 -19.05
CA LEU A 50 12.24 12.65 -20.46
C LEU A 50 12.41 11.33 -21.21
N ASP A 51 12.68 10.24 -20.50
CA ASP A 51 12.80 8.89 -21.08
C ASP A 51 11.47 8.32 -21.61
N TYR A 52 10.32 8.90 -21.24
CA TYR A 52 9.00 8.54 -21.78
C TYR A 52 8.68 9.27 -23.10
N LEU A 53 9.38 10.37 -23.40
CA LEU A 53 9.22 11.11 -24.65
C LEU A 53 9.77 10.32 -25.84
N ALA A 54 9.07 10.34 -26.96
CA ALA A 54 9.52 9.69 -28.19
C ALA A 54 10.83 10.30 -28.71
N GLN A 55 11.00 11.63 -28.58
CA GLN A 55 12.17 12.38 -29.02
C GLN A 55 12.56 13.45 -27.99
N PRO A 56 13.27 13.09 -26.91
CA PRO A 56 13.52 14.00 -25.79
C PRO A 56 14.28 15.27 -26.18
N LEU A 57 15.28 15.20 -27.05
CA LEU A 57 16.05 16.38 -27.52
C LEU A 57 15.18 17.40 -28.28
N VAL A 58 14.22 16.93 -29.07
CA VAL A 58 13.29 17.79 -29.82
C VAL A 58 12.21 18.40 -28.91
N ALA A 59 11.88 17.69 -27.83
CA ALA A 59 10.86 18.13 -26.85
C ALA A 59 11.36 19.25 -25.91
N LEU A 60 12.66 19.25 -25.56
CA LEU A 60 13.23 20.13 -24.53
C LEU A 60 13.01 21.62 -24.78
N PRO A 61 13.12 22.20 -26.03
CA PRO A 61 12.80 23.60 -26.24
C PRO A 61 11.33 23.98 -25.89
N LYS A 62 10.38 23.08 -26.08
CA LYS A 62 8.97 23.31 -25.70
C LYS A 62 8.79 23.24 -24.18
N LEU A 63 9.49 22.33 -23.51
CA LEU A 63 9.50 22.24 -22.05
C LEU A 63 10.13 23.49 -21.42
N LYS A 64 11.15 24.11 -22.05
CA LYS A 64 11.75 25.36 -21.58
C LYS A 64 10.71 26.46 -21.35
N THR A 65 9.83 26.68 -22.32
CA THR A 65 8.75 27.68 -22.19
C THR A 65 7.84 27.37 -21.00
N PHE A 66 7.53 26.09 -20.78
CA PHE A 66 6.73 25.65 -19.63
C PHE A 66 7.44 25.94 -18.29
N LEU A 67 8.74 25.66 -18.20
CA LEU A 67 9.54 25.94 -17.01
C LEU A 67 9.56 27.45 -16.68
N GLU A 68 9.72 28.29 -17.70
CA GLU A 68 9.77 29.74 -17.58
C GLU A 68 8.44 30.34 -17.08
N LEU A 69 7.30 29.67 -17.33
CA LEU A 69 5.99 30.04 -16.82
C LEU A 69 5.78 29.66 -15.34
N HIS A 70 6.61 28.78 -14.79
CA HIS A 70 6.49 28.27 -13.41
C HIS A 70 7.79 28.47 -12.60
N PRO A 71 8.25 29.72 -12.41
CA PRO A 71 9.55 30.01 -11.76
C PRO A 71 9.61 29.56 -10.29
N GLU A 72 8.47 29.42 -9.62
CA GLU A 72 8.40 28.94 -8.23
C GLU A 72 8.51 27.42 -8.10
N THR A 73 8.48 26.69 -9.23
CA THR A 73 8.54 25.23 -9.24
C THR A 73 9.97 24.76 -9.57
N THR A 74 10.50 23.88 -8.75
CA THR A 74 11.75 23.20 -9.05
C THR A 74 11.49 22.00 -9.95
N PHE A 75 12.20 21.94 -11.09
CA PHE A 75 12.08 20.84 -12.04
C PHE A 75 13.31 19.94 -12.02
N LEU A 76 13.09 18.62 -11.92
CA LEU A 76 14.09 17.58 -12.06
C LEU A 76 13.95 16.90 -13.43
N ALA A 77 14.99 16.93 -14.26
CA ALA A 77 15.00 16.20 -15.53
C ALA A 77 15.57 14.78 -15.33
N THR A 78 14.79 13.76 -15.64
CA THR A 78 15.22 12.36 -15.59
C THR A 78 15.09 11.71 -16.97
N CYS A 79 16.22 11.24 -17.52
CA CYS A 79 16.25 10.48 -18.77
C CYS A 79 16.80 9.06 -18.51
N ARG A 80 16.00 8.24 -17.79
CA ARG A 80 16.44 6.93 -17.31
C ARG A 80 16.58 5.90 -18.42
N ARG A 81 17.77 5.25 -18.47
CA ARG A 81 18.05 4.21 -19.46
C ARG A 81 17.23 2.95 -19.20
N ALA A 82 16.86 2.25 -20.29
CA ALA A 82 16.08 1.02 -20.21
C ALA A 82 16.77 -0.09 -19.40
N VAL A 83 18.09 -0.17 -19.44
CA VAL A 83 18.89 -1.11 -18.62
C VAL A 83 18.80 -0.83 -17.13
N ASN A 84 18.41 0.39 -16.74
CA ASN A 84 18.24 0.85 -15.36
C ASN A 84 16.76 1.07 -15.01
N GLY A 85 15.84 0.37 -15.71
CA GLY A 85 14.41 0.40 -15.43
C GLY A 85 13.63 1.58 -16.02
N GLY A 86 14.27 2.40 -16.90
CA GLY A 86 13.60 3.47 -17.64
C GLY A 86 13.09 3.05 -19.02
N LYS A 87 12.85 4.05 -19.88
CA LYS A 87 12.38 3.87 -21.27
C LYS A 87 13.40 4.27 -22.32
N PHE A 88 14.45 5.01 -21.95
CA PHE A 88 15.46 5.49 -22.90
C PHE A 88 16.38 4.35 -23.37
N LYS A 89 16.40 4.11 -24.68
CA LYS A 89 17.18 3.02 -25.30
C LYS A 89 18.56 3.46 -25.80
N GLY A 90 18.90 4.76 -25.69
CA GLY A 90 20.18 5.32 -26.12
C GLY A 90 21.37 4.88 -25.27
N ALA A 91 22.56 5.03 -25.84
CA ALA A 91 23.83 4.87 -25.12
C ALA A 91 24.02 6.00 -24.09
N VAL A 92 25.03 5.85 -23.19
CA VAL A 92 25.33 6.84 -22.14
C VAL A 92 25.63 8.23 -22.75
N ALA A 93 26.38 8.30 -23.83
CA ALA A 93 26.66 9.58 -24.49
C ALA A 93 25.40 10.29 -25.01
N ALA A 94 24.41 9.54 -25.52
CA ALA A 94 23.13 10.11 -25.95
C ALA A 94 22.28 10.55 -24.72
N GLN A 95 22.31 9.82 -23.63
CA GLN A 95 21.69 10.23 -22.36
C GLN A 95 22.31 11.53 -21.84
N LEU A 96 23.65 11.62 -21.82
CA LEU A 96 24.37 12.81 -21.40
C LEU A 96 24.00 14.03 -22.25
N ALA A 97 23.87 13.84 -23.58
CA ALA A 97 23.44 14.92 -24.48
C ALA A 97 22.03 15.43 -24.13
N VAL A 98 21.10 14.53 -23.77
CA VAL A 98 19.75 14.92 -23.29
C VAL A 98 19.83 15.71 -21.98
N LEU A 99 20.61 15.24 -21.00
CA LEU A 99 20.71 15.90 -19.68
C LEU A 99 21.43 17.26 -19.79
N ARG A 100 22.47 17.38 -20.60
CA ARG A 100 23.12 18.68 -20.91
C ARG A 100 22.13 19.65 -21.58
N LYS A 101 21.38 19.16 -22.55
CA LYS A 101 20.35 20.00 -23.20
C LYS A 101 19.23 20.40 -22.24
N ALA A 102 18.85 19.53 -21.28
CA ALA A 102 17.91 19.88 -20.25
C ALA A 102 18.45 21.02 -19.35
N ALA A 103 19.73 20.94 -18.93
CA ALA A 103 20.39 22.03 -18.20
C ALA A 103 20.38 23.35 -19.00
N ASP A 104 20.70 23.32 -20.31
CA ASP A 104 20.64 24.48 -21.20
C ASP A 104 19.22 25.05 -21.36
N CYS A 105 18.19 24.20 -21.17
CA CYS A 105 16.78 24.59 -21.21
C CYS A 105 16.24 25.09 -19.86
N GLY A 106 17.09 25.20 -18.82
CA GLY A 106 16.71 25.79 -17.54
C GLY A 106 16.30 24.80 -16.46
N PHE A 107 16.47 23.50 -16.66
CA PHE A 107 16.28 22.56 -15.55
C PHE A 107 17.35 22.77 -14.47
N PRO A 108 16.96 23.03 -13.22
CA PRO A 108 17.91 23.23 -12.13
C PRO A 108 18.53 21.93 -11.60
N LEU A 109 17.87 20.78 -11.86
CA LEU A 109 18.28 19.46 -11.38
C LEU A 109 18.21 18.41 -12.51
N VAL A 110 19.15 17.47 -12.51
CA VAL A 110 19.13 16.28 -13.38
C VAL A 110 19.38 15.00 -12.55
N ASP A 111 18.78 13.88 -12.96
CA ASP A 111 19.02 12.55 -12.39
C ASP A 111 19.91 11.74 -13.35
N LEU A 112 21.06 11.28 -12.86
CA LEU A 112 21.99 10.42 -13.58
C LEU A 112 22.19 9.12 -12.79
N GLU A 113 22.09 7.97 -13.45
CA GLU A 113 22.32 6.69 -12.78
C GLU A 113 23.82 6.44 -12.54
N LEU A 114 24.16 5.75 -11.44
CA LEU A 114 25.53 5.35 -11.10
C LEU A 114 26.23 4.67 -12.28
N GLN A 115 25.57 3.70 -12.91
CA GLN A 115 26.13 2.96 -14.06
C GLN A 115 26.43 3.85 -15.27
N SER A 116 25.74 4.97 -15.40
CA SER A 116 26.05 5.96 -16.43
C SER A 116 27.22 6.84 -16.01
N ALA A 117 27.28 7.24 -14.73
CA ALA A 117 28.42 8.00 -14.19
C ALA A 117 29.73 7.22 -14.30
N GLU A 118 29.73 5.91 -14.02
CA GLU A 118 30.87 5.00 -14.17
C GLU A 118 31.40 4.91 -15.61
N ALA A 119 30.53 5.04 -16.60
CA ALA A 119 30.85 4.95 -18.01
C ALA A 119 31.29 6.27 -18.62
N LEU A 120 31.15 7.40 -17.92
CA LEU A 120 31.57 8.72 -18.35
C LEU A 120 33.04 8.98 -17.98
N LYS A 121 33.71 9.83 -18.76
CA LYS A 121 34.99 10.39 -18.38
C LYS A 121 34.80 11.40 -17.22
N ALA A 122 35.82 11.56 -16.41
CA ALA A 122 35.76 12.43 -15.22
C ALA A 122 35.45 13.91 -15.61
N ASP A 123 35.98 14.39 -16.75
CA ASP A 123 35.69 15.72 -17.24
C ASP A 123 34.26 15.90 -17.76
N GLU A 124 33.69 14.88 -18.38
CA GLU A 124 32.29 14.89 -18.84
C GLU A 124 31.29 14.94 -17.67
N LEU A 125 31.56 14.16 -16.62
CA LEU A 125 30.73 14.15 -15.41
C LEU A 125 30.89 15.48 -14.65
N ARG A 126 32.12 16.01 -14.57
CA ARG A 126 32.41 17.29 -13.93
C ARG A 126 31.72 18.44 -14.64
N ASP A 127 31.77 18.48 -16.00
CA ASP A 127 31.05 19.48 -16.78
C ASP A 127 29.52 19.47 -16.46
N LEU A 128 28.90 18.29 -16.37
CA LEU A 128 27.48 18.20 -16.00
C LEU A 128 27.23 18.70 -14.59
N TYR A 129 28.05 18.25 -13.61
CA TYR A 129 27.96 18.64 -12.21
C TYR A 129 28.17 20.16 -12.00
N ASP A 130 29.04 20.80 -12.79
CA ASP A 130 29.30 22.24 -12.69
C ASP A 130 28.15 23.09 -13.27
N ARG A 131 27.37 22.55 -14.19
CA ARG A 131 26.25 23.26 -14.86
C ARG A 131 24.95 23.20 -14.05
N VAL A 132 24.62 22.07 -13.40
CA VAL A 132 23.29 21.78 -12.86
C VAL A 132 23.39 20.96 -11.59
N GLY A 133 22.39 21.04 -10.71
CA GLY A 133 22.30 20.16 -9.55
C GLY A 133 22.17 18.70 -9.99
N LEU A 134 22.98 17.82 -9.39
CA LEU A 134 23.08 16.42 -9.76
C LEU A 134 22.50 15.51 -8.70
N VAL A 135 21.46 14.76 -9.06
CA VAL A 135 20.96 13.60 -8.32
C VAL A 135 21.63 12.36 -8.88
N LEU A 136 22.59 11.77 -8.17
CA LEU A 136 23.17 10.49 -8.53
C LEU A 136 22.31 9.37 -8.00
N SER A 137 21.79 8.50 -8.88
CA SER A 137 20.79 7.51 -8.50
C SER A 137 21.24 6.06 -8.74
N HIS A 138 20.84 5.16 -7.82
CA HIS A 138 21.00 3.72 -7.98
C HIS A 138 19.67 3.00 -7.65
N HIS A 139 19.30 2.01 -8.49
CA HIS A 139 18.04 1.27 -8.35
C HIS A 139 18.28 -0.23 -8.28
N ASN A 140 17.88 -0.85 -7.17
CA ASN A 140 17.86 -2.29 -7.00
C ASN A 140 16.42 -2.81 -7.09
N PHE A 141 16.04 -3.38 -8.24
CA PHE A 141 14.70 -3.92 -8.51
C PHE A 141 14.42 -5.28 -7.88
N LYS A 142 15.38 -5.86 -7.15
CA LYS A 142 15.25 -7.22 -6.62
C LYS A 142 15.07 -7.27 -5.10
N ALA A 143 15.81 -6.46 -4.36
CA ALA A 143 15.84 -6.54 -2.90
C ALA A 143 16.44 -5.30 -2.25
N THR A 144 16.27 -5.16 -0.94
CA THR A 144 16.93 -4.16 -0.09
C THR A 144 18.15 -4.81 0.58
N LYS A 145 19.26 -4.83 -0.15
CA LYS A 145 20.52 -5.44 0.31
C LYS A 145 21.71 -4.59 -0.16
N LYS A 146 22.81 -4.66 0.59
CA LYS A 146 24.10 -4.03 0.22
C LYS A 146 24.04 -2.51 0.03
N LEU A 147 23.18 -1.81 0.79
CA LEU A 147 23.01 -0.36 0.65
C LEU A 147 24.32 0.39 0.96
N ASP A 148 25.07 -0.04 1.99
CA ASP A 148 26.35 0.59 2.34
C ASP A 148 27.42 0.38 1.25
N GLU A 149 27.49 -0.81 0.64
CA GLU A 149 28.42 -1.11 -0.46
C GLU A 149 28.09 -0.23 -1.68
N GLN A 150 26.83 -0.18 -2.08
CA GLN A 150 26.34 0.63 -3.20
C GLN A 150 26.58 2.13 -2.95
N PHE A 151 26.35 2.60 -1.73
CA PHE A 151 26.63 3.99 -1.38
C PHE A 151 28.14 4.30 -1.38
N ALA A 152 28.97 3.38 -0.93
CA ALA A 152 30.42 3.54 -1.02
C ALA A 152 30.93 3.70 -2.45
N GLU A 153 30.32 2.98 -3.42
CA GLU A 153 30.57 3.17 -4.86
C GLU A 153 30.06 4.54 -5.34
N MET A 154 28.82 4.91 -5.01
CA MET A 154 28.22 6.19 -5.39
C MET A 154 29.02 7.40 -4.84
N SER A 155 29.50 7.33 -3.62
CA SER A 155 30.21 8.43 -2.95
C SER A 155 31.59 8.76 -3.54
N GLN A 156 32.07 7.94 -4.48
CA GLN A 156 33.29 8.24 -5.26
C GLN A 156 33.04 9.28 -6.37
N TYR A 157 31.77 9.54 -6.69
CA TYR A 157 31.36 10.48 -7.72
C TYR A 157 30.75 11.74 -7.10
N PRO A 158 30.97 12.93 -7.68
CA PRO A 158 30.37 14.15 -7.18
C PRO A 158 28.88 14.15 -7.42
N ALA A 159 28.10 14.51 -6.42
CA ALA A 159 26.66 14.70 -6.52
C ALA A 159 26.17 15.67 -5.44
N ASP A 160 25.08 16.38 -5.72
CA ASP A 160 24.36 17.19 -4.72
C ASP A 160 23.43 16.30 -3.88
N PHE A 161 22.86 15.24 -4.47
CA PHE A 161 21.97 14.29 -3.82
C PHE A 161 22.32 12.85 -4.21
N TYR A 162 22.37 11.95 -3.23
CA TYR A 162 22.54 10.51 -3.45
C TYR A 162 21.21 9.78 -3.26
N LYS A 163 20.68 9.23 -4.36
CA LYS A 163 19.38 8.56 -4.39
C LYS A 163 19.54 7.05 -4.48
N LEU A 164 19.22 6.33 -3.39
CA LEU A 164 19.19 4.88 -3.36
C LEU A 164 17.75 4.37 -3.33
N VAL A 165 17.40 3.60 -4.34
CA VAL A 165 16.08 2.99 -4.48
C VAL A 165 16.23 1.48 -4.46
N SER A 166 15.61 0.82 -3.50
CA SER A 166 15.61 -0.65 -3.36
C SER A 166 14.20 -1.22 -3.52
N THR A 167 14.03 -2.53 -3.42
CA THR A 167 12.72 -3.18 -3.45
C THR A 167 12.46 -3.86 -2.12
N ALA A 168 11.37 -3.49 -1.45
CA ALA A 168 10.92 -4.17 -0.24
C ALA A 168 10.27 -5.51 -0.62
N THR A 169 10.82 -6.59 -0.11
CA THR A 169 10.29 -7.95 -0.22
C THR A 169 9.51 -8.37 1.03
N ASN A 170 9.73 -7.64 2.13
CA ASN A 170 9.07 -7.75 3.42
C ASN A 170 9.03 -6.36 4.09
N LEU A 171 8.30 -6.22 5.19
CA LEU A 171 8.19 -4.95 5.91
C LEU A 171 9.53 -4.49 6.52
N TYR A 172 10.35 -5.43 6.98
CA TYR A 172 11.63 -5.13 7.63
C TYR A 172 12.64 -4.48 6.68
N ASP A 173 12.50 -4.65 5.36
CA ASP A 173 13.34 -3.98 4.38
C ASP A 173 13.28 -2.44 4.50
N ASN A 174 12.13 -1.88 4.96
CA ASN A 174 12.03 -0.45 5.25
C ASN A 174 12.88 -0.04 6.45
N VAL A 175 12.97 -0.90 7.48
CA VAL A 175 13.84 -0.66 8.64
C VAL A 175 15.30 -0.58 8.20
N VAL A 176 15.72 -1.49 7.32
CA VAL A 176 17.08 -1.49 6.76
C VAL A 176 17.35 -0.18 6.02
N MET A 177 16.42 0.28 5.18
CA MET A 177 16.54 1.56 4.46
C MET A 177 16.60 2.76 5.44
N MET A 178 15.73 2.79 6.45
CA MET A 178 15.71 3.89 7.42
C MET A 178 17.00 3.96 8.25
N LYS A 179 17.51 2.83 8.75
CA LYS A 179 18.79 2.78 9.46
C LYS A 179 19.96 3.22 8.57
N PHE A 180 19.93 2.85 7.30
CA PHE A 180 20.90 3.31 6.31
C PHE A 180 20.86 4.84 6.13
N LEU A 181 19.67 5.43 6.02
CA LEU A 181 19.48 6.87 5.92
C LEU A 181 19.97 7.59 7.18
N GLU A 182 19.57 7.14 8.37
CA GLU A 182 20.00 7.71 9.67
C GLU A 182 21.53 7.75 9.81
N LYS A 183 22.21 6.70 9.32
CA LYS A 183 23.67 6.59 9.34
C LYS A 183 24.36 7.62 8.44
N ASN A 184 23.78 7.94 7.28
CA ASN A 184 24.47 8.65 6.20
C ASN A 184 23.98 10.10 6.00
N SER A 185 22.71 10.43 6.36
CA SER A 185 22.09 11.74 6.10
C SER A 185 22.75 12.93 6.85
N GLY A 186 23.48 12.68 7.93
CA GLY A 186 24.21 13.74 8.64
C GLY A 186 25.42 14.28 7.87
N ARG A 187 25.85 13.62 6.80
CA ARG A 187 27.05 13.97 6.02
C ARG A 187 26.75 14.20 4.53
N HIS A 188 25.61 13.68 4.05
CA HIS A 188 25.23 13.70 2.64
C HIS A 188 23.73 13.96 2.51
N GLU A 189 23.33 14.66 1.46
CA GLU A 189 21.92 14.82 1.09
C GLU A 189 21.40 13.50 0.48
N MET A 190 20.74 12.71 1.32
CA MET A 190 20.30 11.37 0.98
C MET A 190 18.86 11.35 0.53
N VAL A 191 18.55 10.50 -0.45
CA VAL A 191 17.20 10.14 -0.86
C VAL A 191 17.07 8.62 -0.86
N GLY A 192 16.24 8.08 0.02
CA GLY A 192 16.07 6.63 0.18
C GLY A 192 14.63 6.19 0.10
N VAL A 193 14.33 5.21 -0.78
CA VAL A 193 12.98 4.68 -1.00
C VAL A 193 13.03 3.18 -1.24
N CYS A 194 12.11 2.44 -0.63
CA CYS A 194 11.80 1.06 -1.00
C CYS A 194 10.61 1.02 -1.97
N MET A 195 10.78 0.37 -3.11
CA MET A 195 9.71 0.06 -4.06
C MET A 195 8.86 -1.14 -3.58
N GLY A 196 7.73 -1.37 -4.24
CA GLY A 196 6.82 -2.47 -3.97
C GLY A 196 5.75 -2.12 -2.92
N GLU A 197 4.72 -2.95 -2.83
CA GLU A 197 3.59 -2.75 -1.91
C GLU A 197 4.02 -2.66 -0.44
N GLN A 198 5.08 -3.38 -0.08
CA GLN A 198 5.63 -3.37 1.28
C GLN A 198 6.56 -2.19 1.56
N GLY A 199 6.87 -1.35 0.55
CA GLY A 199 7.75 -0.19 0.66
C GLY A 199 7.09 1.08 1.19
N MET A 200 5.80 1.06 1.51
CA MET A 200 5.04 2.25 1.92
C MET A 200 5.61 2.98 3.14
N ILE A 201 6.17 2.24 4.10
CA ILE A 201 6.77 2.81 5.30
C ILE A 201 7.88 3.79 4.93
N SER A 202 8.82 3.39 4.06
CA SER A 202 9.91 4.26 3.64
C SER A 202 9.43 5.48 2.87
N ARG A 203 8.38 5.36 2.04
CA ARG A 203 7.81 6.51 1.34
C ARG A 203 7.26 7.58 2.28
N ALA A 204 6.58 7.14 3.34
CA ALA A 204 5.96 8.05 4.30
C ALA A 204 6.94 8.54 5.39
N LEU A 205 7.92 7.71 5.79
CA LEU A 205 8.77 7.97 6.94
C LEU A 205 10.24 8.27 6.59
N ALA A 206 10.66 8.20 5.33
CA ALA A 206 12.07 8.43 4.97
C ALA A 206 12.60 9.80 5.45
N ALA A 207 11.75 10.84 5.42
CA ALA A 207 12.10 12.16 5.94
C ALA A 207 12.44 12.14 7.44
N ARG A 208 11.80 11.26 8.25
CA ARG A 208 12.11 11.04 9.65
C ARG A 208 13.53 10.49 9.85
N ALA A 209 13.99 9.68 8.90
CA ALA A 209 15.34 9.09 8.89
C ALA A 209 16.39 9.96 8.17
N GLY A 210 16.00 11.16 7.74
CA GLY A 210 16.91 12.13 7.12
C GLY A 210 16.93 12.12 5.59
N SER A 211 15.97 11.44 4.91
CA SER A 211 15.80 11.60 3.47
C SER A 211 15.30 13.00 3.13
N VAL A 212 15.91 13.64 2.14
CA VAL A 212 15.55 15.01 1.75
C VAL A 212 14.15 15.07 1.17
N PHE A 213 13.83 14.14 0.25
CA PHE A 213 12.53 14.07 -0.41
C PHE A 213 12.15 12.63 -0.76
N THR A 214 10.90 12.43 -1.16
CA THR A 214 10.38 11.18 -1.69
C THR A 214 9.65 11.42 -3.01
N PHE A 215 9.27 10.33 -3.71
CA PHE A 215 8.64 10.40 -5.02
C PHE A 215 7.18 9.91 -4.99
N ALA A 216 6.30 10.63 -5.71
CA ALA A 216 4.92 10.26 -5.95
C ALA A 216 4.59 10.24 -7.45
N ALA A 217 3.52 9.53 -7.81
CA ALA A 217 2.90 9.65 -9.13
C ALA A 217 2.02 10.92 -9.21
N ALA A 218 1.91 11.54 -10.37
CA ALA A 218 0.98 12.64 -10.60
C ALA A 218 -0.46 12.17 -10.40
N THR A 219 -0.84 11.10 -11.09
CA THR A 219 -2.17 10.49 -11.03
C THR A 219 -2.07 8.97 -10.91
N LYS A 220 -3.15 8.33 -10.48
CA LYS A 220 -3.24 6.86 -10.40
C LYS A 220 -3.19 6.27 -11.82
N GLY A 221 -2.38 5.22 -11.99
CA GLY A 221 -2.13 4.57 -13.28
C GLY A 221 -0.92 5.14 -14.03
N GLU A 222 -0.28 6.20 -13.52
CA GLU A 222 0.92 6.82 -14.09
C GLU A 222 2.16 6.59 -13.21
N GLU A 223 2.14 5.54 -12.40
CA GLU A 223 3.23 5.19 -11.51
C GLU A 223 4.50 4.86 -12.33
N THR A 224 5.61 5.46 -11.93
CA THR A 224 6.93 5.24 -12.55
C THR A 224 7.73 4.14 -11.86
N ALA A 225 7.25 3.65 -10.73
CA ALA A 225 7.86 2.57 -9.96
C ALA A 225 6.80 1.76 -9.19
N PRO A 226 7.01 0.44 -8.98
CA PRO A 226 6.10 -0.39 -8.21
C PRO A 226 5.82 0.16 -6.80
N GLY A 227 4.56 0.14 -6.37
CA GLY A 227 4.12 0.62 -5.06
C GLY A 227 4.21 2.13 -4.88
N GLN A 228 4.35 2.90 -5.95
CA GLN A 228 4.25 4.35 -5.91
C GLN A 228 2.79 4.74 -5.68
N VAL A 229 2.57 5.74 -4.83
CA VAL A 229 1.26 6.32 -4.54
C VAL A 229 1.17 7.72 -5.13
N THR A 230 -0.04 8.27 -5.21
CA THR A 230 -0.24 9.62 -5.76
C THR A 230 0.27 10.72 -4.84
N ALA A 231 0.58 11.88 -5.42
CA ALA A 231 0.98 13.07 -4.67
C ALA A 231 -0.10 13.50 -3.66
N SER A 232 -1.36 13.47 -4.08
CA SER A 232 -2.49 13.79 -3.20
C SER A 232 -2.58 12.82 -2.01
N GLU A 233 -2.31 11.53 -2.21
CA GLU A 233 -2.32 10.57 -1.11
C GLU A 233 -1.20 10.83 -0.10
N LEU A 234 0.05 11.07 -0.57
CA LEU A 234 1.17 11.38 0.33
C LEU A 234 0.97 12.70 1.06
N ARG A 235 0.44 13.73 0.40
CA ARG A 235 0.21 15.05 0.98
C ARG A 235 -1.01 15.07 1.89
N ASP A 236 -2.18 14.64 1.39
CA ASP A 236 -3.46 14.88 2.05
C ASP A 236 -3.79 13.83 3.11
N VAL A 237 -3.37 12.56 2.88
CA VAL A 237 -3.59 11.46 3.84
C VAL A 237 -2.40 11.33 4.78
N TYR A 238 -1.18 11.13 4.26
CA TYR A 238 -0.01 10.83 5.10
C TYR A 238 0.71 12.08 5.60
N ARG A 239 0.45 13.27 5.00
CA ARG A 239 1.02 14.57 5.38
C ARG A 239 2.55 14.52 5.52
N ILE A 240 3.22 13.92 4.54
CA ILE A 240 4.67 13.66 4.60
C ILE A 240 5.52 14.92 4.80
N GLU A 241 5.03 16.08 4.39
CA GLU A 241 5.69 17.37 4.58
C GLU A 241 5.79 17.77 6.06
N MET A 242 4.87 17.25 6.90
CA MET A 242 4.83 17.50 8.34
C MET A 242 5.52 16.40 9.15
N VAL A 243 5.98 15.32 8.50
CA VAL A 243 6.66 14.21 9.19
C VAL A 243 8.06 14.63 9.61
N ASP A 244 8.37 14.51 10.88
CA ASP A 244 9.66 14.83 11.50
C ASP A 244 10.12 13.70 12.45
N GLN A 245 11.24 13.90 13.12
CA GLN A 245 11.78 12.93 14.08
C GLN A 245 10.85 12.69 15.29
N ALA A 246 10.04 13.67 15.68
CA ALA A 246 9.11 13.58 16.80
C ALA A 246 7.78 12.94 16.40
N THR A 247 7.48 12.80 15.10
CA THR A 247 6.22 12.24 14.61
C THR A 247 6.00 10.82 15.14
N GLN A 248 4.89 10.60 15.85
CA GLN A 248 4.48 9.30 16.33
C GLN A 248 3.93 8.44 15.17
N VAL A 249 4.24 7.16 15.18
CA VAL A 249 3.84 6.24 14.10
C VAL A 249 2.80 5.26 14.60
N TYR A 250 1.70 5.16 13.86
CA TYR A 250 0.62 4.20 14.04
C TYR A 250 0.35 3.50 12.70
N GLY A 251 -0.45 2.44 12.72
CA GLY A 251 -0.82 1.80 11.47
C GLY A 251 -1.87 0.70 11.58
N VAL A 252 -2.42 0.30 10.43
CA VAL A 252 -3.20 -0.92 10.29
C VAL A 252 -2.33 -2.02 9.71
N ALA A 253 -2.33 -3.18 10.34
CA ALA A 253 -1.55 -4.35 9.94
C ALA A 253 -2.44 -5.55 9.63
N GLY A 254 -2.22 -6.18 8.48
CA GLY A 254 -2.96 -7.35 8.01
C GLY A 254 -2.60 -7.71 6.57
N ASP A 255 -3.34 -8.66 5.98
CA ASP A 255 -3.19 -9.08 4.59
C ASP A 255 -4.56 -9.55 4.04
N PRO A 256 -5.14 -8.83 3.06
CA PRO A 256 -4.70 -7.55 2.47
C PRO A 256 -5.12 -6.32 3.29
N VAL A 257 -4.39 -5.21 3.19
CA VAL A 257 -4.73 -3.91 3.82
C VAL A 257 -4.74 -2.72 2.85
N ALA A 258 -4.39 -2.95 1.58
CA ALA A 258 -4.25 -1.88 0.58
C ALA A 258 -5.53 -1.04 0.37
N HIS A 259 -6.70 -1.63 0.61
CA HIS A 259 -7.99 -0.94 0.46
C HIS A 259 -8.58 -0.43 1.78
N SER A 260 -7.81 -0.51 2.88
CA SER A 260 -8.28 -0.03 4.18
C SER A 260 -8.49 1.50 4.17
N LEU A 261 -9.60 1.96 4.72
CA LEU A 261 -9.87 3.38 4.94
C LEU A 261 -9.37 3.87 6.31
N SER A 262 -8.75 3.00 7.11
CA SER A 262 -8.18 3.39 8.41
C SER A 262 -7.13 4.50 8.30
N PRO A 263 -6.21 4.53 7.31
CA PRO A 263 -5.29 5.66 7.15
C PRO A 263 -5.99 6.99 6.91
N VAL A 264 -7.03 7.02 6.07
CA VAL A 264 -7.82 8.23 5.80
C VAL A 264 -8.50 8.72 7.08
N MET A 265 -9.15 7.82 7.82
CA MET A 265 -9.86 8.12 9.05
C MET A 265 -8.94 8.61 10.17
N MET A 266 -7.87 7.87 10.45
CA MET A 266 -6.99 8.14 11.59
C MET A 266 -6.10 9.37 11.36
N ASN A 267 -5.56 9.55 10.15
CA ASN A 267 -4.77 10.74 9.86
C ASN A 267 -5.62 12.03 9.89
N ALA A 268 -6.90 11.95 9.48
CA ALA A 268 -7.83 13.07 9.66
C ALA A 268 -8.11 13.36 11.14
N ALA A 269 -8.28 12.33 11.96
CA ALA A 269 -8.47 12.48 13.40
C ALA A 269 -7.22 13.09 14.08
N PHE A 270 -6.01 12.62 13.76
CA PHE A 270 -4.76 13.19 14.26
C PHE A 270 -4.62 14.66 13.86
N ARG A 271 -4.94 15.01 12.60
CA ARG A 271 -4.94 16.39 12.13
C ARG A 271 -5.92 17.24 12.91
N ARG A 272 -7.16 16.79 13.09
CA ARG A 272 -8.22 17.52 13.80
C ARG A 272 -7.85 17.83 15.23
N GLU A 273 -7.25 16.87 15.91
CA GLU A 273 -6.84 16.96 17.32
C GLU A 273 -5.39 17.45 17.52
N THR A 274 -4.75 17.95 16.45
CA THR A 274 -3.38 18.49 16.46
C THR A 274 -2.35 17.53 17.08
N VAL A 275 -2.48 16.22 16.79
CA VAL A 275 -1.53 15.20 17.22
C VAL A 275 -0.45 15.07 16.15
N ASN A 276 0.83 15.24 16.52
CA ASN A 276 1.96 14.98 15.62
C ASN A 276 2.14 13.46 15.44
N ALA A 277 1.33 12.89 14.55
CA ALA A 277 1.31 11.47 14.27
C ALA A 277 0.98 11.17 12.81
N THR A 278 1.43 10.02 12.34
CA THR A 278 1.04 9.46 11.04
C THR A 278 0.56 8.02 11.21
N TYR A 279 -0.45 7.67 10.45
CA TYR A 279 -1.04 6.33 10.45
C TYR A 279 -0.86 5.67 9.10
N LEU A 280 -0.16 4.54 9.06
CA LEU A 280 0.28 3.85 7.87
C LEU A 280 -0.55 2.59 7.56
N SER A 281 -0.54 2.19 6.30
CA SER A 281 -0.99 0.87 5.87
C SER A 281 0.21 -0.08 5.85
N LEU A 282 0.19 -1.12 6.70
CA LEU A 282 1.28 -2.08 6.88
C LEU A 282 0.86 -3.44 6.29
N HIS A 283 1.21 -3.67 5.03
CA HIS A 283 0.92 -4.95 4.36
C HIS A 283 1.85 -6.04 4.89
N ALA A 284 1.41 -6.74 5.93
CA ALA A 284 2.20 -7.75 6.63
C ALA A 284 1.87 -9.16 6.11
N LYS A 285 2.79 -9.78 5.39
CA LYS A 285 2.65 -11.18 4.92
C LYS A 285 2.94 -12.20 6.02
N SER A 286 3.56 -11.79 7.11
CA SER A 286 3.77 -12.62 8.30
C SER A 286 3.76 -11.77 9.57
N LEU A 287 3.22 -12.32 10.66
CA LEU A 287 3.21 -11.66 11.95
C LEU A 287 4.64 -11.44 12.49
N LYS A 288 5.54 -12.40 12.26
CA LYS A 288 6.95 -12.30 12.67
C LYS A 288 7.66 -11.11 12.04
N ASP A 289 7.45 -10.86 10.75
CA ASP A 289 8.03 -9.72 10.03
C ASP A 289 7.45 -8.39 10.54
N LEU A 290 6.14 -8.35 10.76
CA LEU A 290 5.47 -7.20 11.38
C LEU A 290 6.07 -6.86 12.76
N LEU A 291 6.21 -7.84 13.63
CA LEU A 291 6.74 -7.64 14.98
C LEU A 291 8.21 -7.22 14.97
N ALA A 292 9.02 -7.74 14.03
CA ALA A 292 10.38 -7.27 13.83
C ALA A 292 10.41 -5.78 13.44
N CYS A 293 9.52 -5.39 12.50
CA CYS A 293 9.37 -4.01 12.09
C CYS A 293 8.92 -3.10 13.26
N VAL A 294 7.93 -3.54 14.04
CA VAL A 294 7.41 -2.81 15.21
C VAL A 294 8.48 -2.59 16.30
N ARG A 295 9.41 -3.53 16.49
CA ARG A 295 10.50 -3.36 17.45
C ARG A 295 11.46 -2.22 17.08
N ASP A 296 11.79 -2.13 15.80
CA ASP A 296 12.86 -1.27 15.30
C ASP A 296 12.37 0.10 14.79
N ILE A 297 11.11 0.18 14.31
CA ILE A 297 10.45 1.46 14.08
C ILE A 297 9.64 1.81 15.33
N PRO A 298 9.66 3.08 15.79
CA PRO A 298 8.93 3.47 17.00
C PRO A 298 7.42 3.54 16.77
N ILE A 299 6.81 2.42 16.35
CA ILE A 299 5.36 2.28 16.20
C ILE A 299 4.74 2.28 17.60
N ARG A 300 3.85 3.24 17.85
CA ARG A 300 3.16 3.45 19.12
C ARG A 300 1.91 2.61 19.26
N GLY A 301 1.23 2.32 18.16
CA GLY A 301 0.04 1.50 18.17
C GLY A 301 -0.33 0.93 16.81
N LEU A 302 -1.05 -0.19 16.83
CA LEU A 302 -1.51 -0.88 15.64
C LEU A 302 -3.00 -1.22 15.72
N SER A 303 -3.71 -0.99 14.63
CA SER A 303 -4.94 -1.73 14.34
C SER A 303 -4.56 -3.06 13.71
N VAL A 304 -5.00 -4.15 14.30
CA VAL A 304 -4.76 -5.51 13.77
C VAL A 304 -6.01 -6.00 13.08
N THR A 305 -5.87 -6.41 11.81
CA THR A 305 -6.97 -6.99 11.05
C THR A 305 -6.64 -8.42 10.59
N MET A 306 -7.48 -8.98 9.74
CA MET A 306 -7.24 -10.32 9.19
C MET A 306 -5.83 -10.45 8.58
N PRO A 307 -5.18 -11.61 8.73
CA PRO A 307 -5.61 -12.79 9.49
C PRO A 307 -5.20 -12.78 10.97
N TYR A 308 -4.47 -11.78 11.45
CA TYR A 308 -3.64 -11.80 12.66
C TYR A 308 -4.35 -11.53 13.99
N LYS A 309 -5.66 -11.20 14.02
CA LYS A 309 -6.36 -10.82 15.27
C LYS A 309 -6.26 -11.87 16.40
N GLN A 310 -6.20 -13.16 16.09
CA GLN A 310 -6.06 -14.24 17.07
C GLN A 310 -4.59 -14.50 17.42
N GLU A 311 -3.74 -14.66 16.42
CA GLU A 311 -2.31 -14.92 16.61
C GLU A 311 -1.59 -13.79 17.37
N MET A 312 -2.03 -12.54 17.19
CA MET A 312 -1.46 -11.39 17.88
C MET A 312 -1.59 -11.49 19.40
N VAL A 313 -2.61 -12.18 19.92
CA VAL A 313 -2.84 -12.31 21.38
C VAL A 313 -1.66 -12.98 22.07
N ASP A 314 -1.04 -13.97 21.43
CA ASP A 314 0.09 -14.74 21.97
C ASP A 314 1.40 -13.92 22.00
N GLU A 315 1.44 -12.80 21.28
CA GLU A 315 2.61 -11.91 21.17
C GLU A 315 2.55 -10.69 22.10
N LEU A 316 1.48 -10.59 22.90
CA LEU A 316 1.25 -9.45 23.78
C LEU A 316 1.69 -9.76 25.22
N GLU A 317 2.27 -8.78 25.91
CA GLU A 317 2.60 -8.89 27.32
C GLU A 317 1.33 -9.08 28.18
N ASN A 318 0.26 -8.32 27.85
CA ASN A 318 -1.02 -8.43 28.51
C ASN A 318 -2.15 -7.92 27.62
N THR A 319 -3.37 -8.37 27.94
CA THR A 319 -4.61 -7.91 27.29
C THR A 319 -5.61 -7.50 28.35
N ASP A 320 -6.53 -6.60 27.99
CA ASP A 320 -7.66 -6.30 28.86
C ASP A 320 -8.57 -7.55 29.04
N PRO A 321 -9.38 -7.62 30.11
CA PRO A 321 -10.19 -8.80 30.40
C PRO A 321 -11.13 -9.23 29.27
N VAL A 322 -11.68 -8.26 28.53
CA VAL A 322 -12.59 -8.53 27.41
C VAL A 322 -11.85 -9.16 26.24
N THR A 323 -10.69 -8.62 25.89
CA THR A 323 -9.82 -9.16 24.83
C THR A 323 -9.36 -10.58 25.14
N LYS A 324 -8.98 -10.83 26.41
CA LYS A 324 -8.60 -12.17 26.88
C LYS A 324 -9.75 -13.16 26.72
N LEU A 325 -10.96 -12.76 27.09
CA LEU A 325 -12.16 -13.59 26.98
C LEU A 325 -12.51 -13.89 25.50
N ILE A 326 -12.38 -12.89 24.62
CA ILE A 326 -12.63 -13.01 23.19
C ILE A 326 -11.56 -13.88 22.51
N GLY A 327 -10.30 -13.82 22.96
CA GLY A 327 -9.16 -14.47 22.32
C GLY A 327 -8.85 -13.90 20.94
N ALA A 328 -9.07 -12.59 20.74
CA ALA A 328 -8.74 -11.87 19.52
C ALA A 328 -8.48 -10.39 19.85
N CYS A 329 -7.41 -9.83 19.32
CA CYS A 329 -6.98 -8.44 19.50
C CYS A 329 -7.09 -7.70 18.17
N ASN A 330 -7.73 -6.52 18.16
CA ASN A 330 -7.73 -5.63 17.00
C ASN A 330 -6.97 -4.32 17.24
N THR A 331 -6.48 -4.08 18.46
CA THR A 331 -5.84 -2.84 18.87
C THR A 331 -4.64 -3.16 19.74
N VAL A 332 -3.46 -2.71 19.33
CA VAL A 332 -2.20 -2.86 20.07
C VAL A 332 -1.69 -1.49 20.47
N VAL A 333 -1.18 -1.39 21.70
CA VAL A 333 -0.50 -0.21 22.23
C VAL A 333 0.90 -0.61 22.67
N ARG A 334 1.89 0.18 22.31
CA ARG A 334 3.24 0.06 22.86
C ARG A 334 3.35 0.90 24.13
N GLY A 335 3.54 0.25 25.27
CA GLY A 335 3.73 0.90 26.55
C GLY A 335 5.05 1.69 26.63
N ALA A 336 5.21 2.51 27.67
CA ALA A 336 6.45 3.22 27.95
C ALA A 336 7.62 2.27 28.26
N ASP A 337 7.33 1.05 28.72
CA ASP A 337 8.27 -0.04 28.96
C ASP A 337 8.70 -0.77 27.66
N GLY A 338 8.17 -0.34 26.50
CA GLY A 338 8.45 -0.93 25.20
C GLY A 338 7.66 -2.21 24.90
N LYS A 339 6.86 -2.72 25.85
CA LYS A 339 6.03 -3.92 25.70
C LYS A 339 4.73 -3.63 24.96
N LEU A 340 4.10 -4.68 24.40
CA LEU A 340 2.87 -4.58 23.63
C LEU A 340 1.67 -5.02 24.49
N TYR A 341 0.64 -4.18 24.49
CA TYR A 341 -0.61 -4.40 25.21
C TYR A 341 -1.78 -4.43 24.23
N GLY A 342 -2.73 -5.35 24.43
CA GLY A 342 -3.81 -5.59 23.49
C GLY A 342 -5.20 -5.27 24.00
N PHE A 343 -6.02 -4.74 23.08
CA PHE A 343 -7.43 -4.41 23.32
C PHE A 343 -8.29 -4.91 22.16
N ASN A 344 -9.60 -5.05 22.40
CA ASN A 344 -10.55 -5.36 21.34
C ASN A 344 -11.63 -4.28 21.25
N THR A 345 -11.42 -3.31 20.36
CA THR A 345 -12.36 -2.21 20.14
C THR A 345 -13.52 -2.57 19.20
N ASP A 346 -13.49 -3.75 18.53
CA ASP A 346 -14.62 -4.23 17.73
C ASP A 346 -15.88 -4.37 18.59
N VAL A 347 -15.73 -4.69 19.88
CA VAL A 347 -16.85 -4.77 20.84
C VAL A 347 -17.58 -3.44 20.93
N ALA A 348 -16.87 -2.35 21.17
CA ALA A 348 -17.44 -1.01 21.20
C ALA A 348 -18.06 -0.64 19.85
N GLY A 349 -17.37 -0.97 18.74
CA GLY A 349 -17.85 -0.75 17.39
C GLY A 349 -19.19 -1.42 17.09
N ILE A 350 -19.46 -2.57 17.70
CA ILE A 350 -20.72 -3.31 17.51
C ILE A 350 -21.80 -2.86 18.52
N LEU A 351 -21.43 -2.72 19.78
CA LEU A 351 -22.41 -2.42 20.83
C LEU A 351 -22.94 -0.98 20.73
N THR A 352 -22.09 0.01 20.52
CA THR A 352 -22.49 1.42 20.48
C THR A 352 -23.61 1.71 19.48
N PRO A 353 -23.53 1.31 18.18
CA PRO A 353 -24.62 1.54 17.24
C PRO A 353 -25.94 0.85 17.62
N LEU A 354 -25.86 -0.30 18.27
CA LEU A 354 -27.05 -1.03 18.72
C LEU A 354 -27.67 -0.38 19.97
N GLU A 355 -26.87 -0.01 20.98
CA GLU A 355 -27.32 0.64 22.21
C GLU A 355 -27.97 2.00 21.96
N GLN A 356 -27.58 2.70 20.88
CA GLN A 356 -28.24 3.95 20.44
C GLN A 356 -29.67 3.72 19.92
N ARG A 357 -30.03 2.47 19.57
CA ARG A 357 -31.32 2.12 18.95
C ARG A 357 -32.20 1.26 19.80
N MET A 358 -31.64 0.48 20.75
CA MET A 358 -32.41 -0.48 21.53
C MET A 358 -31.69 -0.88 22.82
N THR A 359 -32.46 -1.37 23.80
CA THR A 359 -31.92 -2.05 24.96
C THR A 359 -31.54 -3.47 24.59
N LEU A 360 -30.28 -3.86 24.85
CA LEU A 360 -29.74 -5.16 24.42
C LEU A 360 -30.18 -6.34 25.29
N ALA A 361 -30.53 -6.12 26.58
CA ALA A 361 -31.00 -7.18 27.46
C ALA A 361 -32.27 -7.81 26.90
N GLY A 362 -32.27 -9.12 26.71
CA GLY A 362 -33.39 -9.88 26.14
C GLY A 362 -33.53 -9.79 24.62
N THR A 363 -32.78 -8.94 23.94
CA THR A 363 -32.80 -8.83 22.47
C THR A 363 -32.27 -10.09 21.79
N LYS A 364 -33.01 -10.62 20.82
CA LYS A 364 -32.66 -11.83 20.08
C LYS A 364 -31.81 -11.50 18.85
N VAL A 365 -30.54 -11.91 18.87
CA VAL A 365 -29.55 -11.54 17.82
C VAL A 365 -29.03 -12.78 17.12
N LEU A 366 -29.10 -12.79 15.77
CA LEU A 366 -28.44 -13.76 14.93
C LEU A 366 -27.12 -13.19 14.39
N ILE A 367 -26.01 -13.85 14.68
CA ILE A 367 -24.68 -13.53 14.13
C ILE A 367 -24.36 -14.49 12.98
N LEU A 368 -24.05 -13.93 11.83
CA LEU A 368 -23.57 -14.67 10.66
C LEU A 368 -22.04 -14.62 10.63
N GLY A 369 -21.37 -15.76 10.80
CA GLY A 369 -19.91 -15.87 10.81
C GLY A 369 -19.33 -16.37 12.14
N ALA A 370 -18.03 -16.69 12.12
CA ALA A 370 -17.27 -17.17 13.29
C ALA A 370 -15.83 -16.63 13.31
N GLY A 371 -15.55 -15.51 12.65
CA GLY A 371 -14.27 -14.80 12.66
C GLY A 371 -14.09 -13.84 13.83
N GLY A 372 -13.04 -13.03 13.82
CA GLY A 372 -12.71 -12.08 14.91
C GLY A 372 -13.86 -11.12 15.26
N ALA A 373 -14.52 -10.51 14.27
CA ALA A 373 -15.66 -9.62 14.50
C ALA A 373 -16.89 -10.38 15.07
N ALA A 374 -17.16 -11.61 14.58
CA ALA A 374 -18.22 -12.45 15.12
C ALA A 374 -17.96 -12.85 16.57
N ARG A 375 -16.69 -13.09 16.93
CA ARG A 375 -16.30 -13.33 18.34
C ARG A 375 -16.57 -12.11 19.19
N ALA A 376 -16.12 -10.92 18.77
CA ALA A 376 -16.38 -9.67 19.48
C ALA A 376 -17.89 -9.43 19.68
N ALA A 377 -18.70 -9.66 18.63
CA ALA A 377 -20.16 -9.57 18.70
C ALA A 377 -20.76 -10.57 19.70
N ALA A 378 -20.36 -11.85 19.64
CA ALA A 378 -20.92 -12.89 20.49
C ALA A 378 -20.65 -12.64 21.98
N PHE A 379 -19.41 -12.32 22.33
CA PHE A 379 -19.04 -12.04 23.71
C PHE A 379 -19.63 -10.70 24.21
N GLY A 380 -19.56 -9.64 23.39
CA GLY A 380 -20.08 -8.33 23.73
C GLY A 380 -21.60 -8.34 23.96
N LEU A 381 -22.37 -8.89 23.03
CA LEU A 381 -23.84 -9.00 23.13
C LEU A 381 -24.26 -9.88 24.27
N LYS A 382 -23.60 -11.03 24.48
CA LYS A 382 -23.86 -11.90 25.63
C LYS A 382 -23.59 -11.18 26.94
N GLY A 383 -22.52 -10.40 27.03
CA GLY A 383 -22.22 -9.60 28.23
C GLY A 383 -23.26 -8.52 28.54
N LYS A 384 -24.02 -8.07 27.53
CA LYS A 384 -25.15 -7.13 27.67
C LYS A 384 -26.51 -7.81 27.88
N GLY A 385 -26.52 -9.12 28.04
CA GLY A 385 -27.75 -9.89 28.32
C GLY A 385 -28.59 -10.21 27.09
N ALA A 386 -28.07 -10.08 25.87
CA ALA A 386 -28.79 -10.49 24.68
C ALA A 386 -28.89 -12.02 24.54
N GLU A 387 -29.93 -12.49 23.88
CA GLU A 387 -30.09 -13.88 23.47
C GLU A 387 -29.43 -14.08 22.11
N VAL A 388 -28.20 -14.61 22.09
CA VAL A 388 -27.34 -14.67 20.89
C VAL A 388 -27.39 -16.04 20.24
N TYR A 389 -27.57 -16.04 18.93
CA TYR A 389 -27.48 -17.18 18.03
C TYR A 389 -26.34 -17.01 17.04
N ILE A 390 -25.64 -18.07 16.72
CA ILE A 390 -24.56 -18.08 15.72
C ILE A 390 -24.90 -19.08 14.63
N THR A 391 -24.77 -18.67 13.37
CA THR A 391 -24.71 -19.57 12.23
C THR A 391 -23.46 -19.30 11.39
N ASN A 392 -22.87 -20.34 10.81
CA ASN A 392 -21.65 -20.21 10.02
C ASN A 392 -21.62 -21.24 8.88
N ARG A 393 -21.00 -20.88 7.75
CA ARG A 393 -20.80 -21.77 6.59
C ARG A 393 -20.10 -23.08 6.95
N THR A 394 -19.11 -23.01 7.85
CA THR A 394 -18.43 -24.17 8.43
C THR A 394 -19.02 -24.41 9.82
N PRO A 395 -19.89 -25.43 10.00
CA PRO A 395 -20.64 -25.63 11.24
C PRO A 395 -19.74 -25.76 12.47
N GLU A 396 -18.61 -26.46 12.37
CA GLU A 396 -17.68 -26.74 13.46
C GLU A 396 -17.11 -25.45 14.06
N LYS A 397 -16.76 -24.47 13.22
CA LYS A 397 -16.28 -23.15 13.66
C LYS A 397 -17.37 -22.38 14.39
N GLY A 398 -18.61 -22.41 13.88
CA GLY A 398 -19.76 -21.78 14.52
C GLY A 398 -20.10 -22.40 15.88
N GLN A 399 -20.13 -23.73 15.96
CA GLN A 399 -20.37 -24.48 17.20
C GLN A 399 -19.27 -24.23 18.24
N THR A 400 -18.02 -24.16 17.79
CA THR A 400 -16.88 -23.87 18.67
C THR A 400 -17.02 -22.48 19.28
N LEU A 401 -17.31 -21.45 18.47
CA LEU A 401 -17.54 -20.10 18.97
C LEU A 401 -18.75 -20.06 19.91
N ALA A 402 -19.85 -20.71 19.55
CA ALA A 402 -21.06 -20.73 20.37
C ALA A 402 -20.79 -21.34 21.76
N ARG A 403 -20.04 -22.44 21.84
CA ARG A 403 -19.61 -23.05 23.12
C ARG A 403 -18.73 -22.10 23.94
N GLN A 404 -17.72 -21.49 23.29
CA GLN A 404 -16.79 -20.55 23.95
C GLN A 404 -17.51 -19.34 24.54
N ALA A 405 -18.42 -18.74 23.76
CA ALA A 405 -19.19 -17.56 24.18
C ALA A 405 -20.43 -17.92 25.04
N LYS A 406 -20.69 -19.20 25.28
CA LYS A 406 -21.88 -19.69 26.00
C LYS A 406 -23.19 -19.15 25.39
N VAL A 407 -23.31 -19.23 24.06
CA VAL A 407 -24.48 -18.82 23.27
C VAL A 407 -24.97 -19.97 22.40
N LYS A 408 -26.08 -19.80 21.68
CA LYS A 408 -26.72 -20.87 20.91
C LYS A 408 -26.13 -20.96 19.49
N TYR A 409 -25.85 -22.18 19.02
CA TYR A 409 -25.60 -22.44 17.62
C TYR A 409 -26.91 -22.76 16.91
N LEU A 410 -27.14 -22.13 15.74
CA LEU A 410 -28.31 -22.37 14.92
C LEU A 410 -27.88 -22.96 13.57
N LYS A 411 -28.49 -24.09 13.19
CA LYS A 411 -28.28 -24.66 11.87
C LYS A 411 -28.85 -23.75 10.79
N ARG A 412 -28.18 -23.64 9.66
CA ARG A 412 -28.60 -22.75 8.55
C ARG A 412 -30.06 -22.96 8.14
N ALA A 413 -30.50 -24.20 8.01
CA ALA A 413 -31.86 -24.55 7.61
C ALA A 413 -32.96 -24.11 8.59
N GLU A 414 -32.59 -23.71 9.82
CA GLU A 414 -33.52 -23.29 10.86
C GLU A 414 -33.67 -21.75 10.94
N VAL A 415 -32.80 -20.99 10.21
CA VAL A 415 -32.80 -19.52 10.26
C VAL A 415 -34.14 -18.95 9.79
N ALA A 416 -34.68 -19.42 8.66
CA ALA A 416 -35.94 -18.94 8.12
C ALA A 416 -37.17 -19.22 9.01
N LYS A 417 -37.04 -20.15 9.99
CA LYS A 417 -38.13 -20.54 10.91
C LYS A 417 -38.17 -19.70 12.19
N GLN A 418 -37.21 -18.79 12.37
CA GLN A 418 -37.08 -17.98 13.56
C GLN A 418 -37.19 -16.50 13.24
N GLN A 419 -37.65 -15.74 14.22
CA GLN A 419 -37.67 -14.28 14.21
C GLN A 419 -36.56 -13.76 15.09
N PHE A 420 -35.87 -12.72 14.64
CA PHE A 420 -34.81 -12.03 15.38
C PHE A 420 -35.15 -10.54 15.51
N ASP A 421 -34.59 -9.91 16.51
CA ASP A 421 -34.60 -8.44 16.59
C ASP A 421 -33.49 -7.86 15.71
N VAL A 422 -32.31 -8.52 15.70
CA VAL A 422 -31.15 -8.11 14.88
C VAL A 422 -30.55 -9.30 14.15
N ILE A 423 -30.26 -9.14 12.87
CA ILE A 423 -29.36 -10.01 12.11
C ILE A 423 -28.06 -9.24 11.84
N LEU A 424 -26.94 -9.76 12.35
CA LEU A 424 -25.62 -9.16 12.22
C LEU A 424 -24.75 -9.96 11.25
N ASN A 425 -24.34 -9.35 10.13
CA ASN A 425 -23.42 -9.96 9.19
C ASN A 425 -21.98 -9.65 9.58
N ALA A 426 -21.27 -10.64 10.13
CA ALA A 426 -19.85 -10.60 10.45
C ALA A 426 -19.01 -11.49 9.51
N THR A 427 -19.53 -11.74 8.29
CA THR A 427 -18.83 -12.45 7.22
C THR A 427 -18.28 -11.46 6.18
N PRO A 428 -17.29 -11.84 5.35
CA PRO A 428 -16.84 -11.00 4.22
C PRO A 428 -17.78 -11.08 3.00
N VAL A 429 -18.93 -11.76 3.08
CA VAL A 429 -19.86 -11.86 1.95
C VAL A 429 -20.50 -10.50 1.69
N GLY A 430 -20.38 -10.03 0.47
CA GLY A 430 -20.79 -8.69 0.04
C GLY A 430 -19.65 -7.68 -0.06
N MET A 431 -18.44 -8.01 0.40
CA MET A 431 -17.27 -7.12 0.39
C MET A 431 -16.54 -7.14 -0.97
N ASN A 432 -15.94 -6.01 -1.34
CA ASN A 432 -15.05 -5.86 -2.51
C ASN A 432 -15.65 -6.41 -3.83
N GLY A 433 -16.86 -5.95 -4.18
CA GLY A 433 -17.52 -6.35 -5.43
C GLY A 433 -18.19 -7.73 -5.42
N ASN A 434 -18.13 -8.45 -4.29
CA ASN A 434 -18.89 -9.70 -4.16
C ASN A 434 -20.39 -9.40 -4.13
N LYS A 435 -21.10 -9.73 -5.23
CA LYS A 435 -22.53 -9.48 -5.41
C LYS A 435 -23.44 -10.51 -4.69
N GLN A 436 -22.89 -11.36 -3.83
CA GLN A 436 -23.65 -12.36 -3.06
C GLN A 436 -24.21 -11.75 -1.76
N SER A 437 -25.24 -12.40 -1.20
CA SER A 437 -25.74 -12.14 0.14
C SER A 437 -25.47 -13.34 1.04
N PRO A 438 -25.16 -13.13 2.34
CA PRO A 438 -25.00 -14.25 3.26
C PRO A 438 -26.32 -14.94 3.62
N LEU A 439 -27.46 -14.29 3.36
CA LEU A 439 -28.81 -14.81 3.54
C LEU A 439 -29.63 -14.70 2.26
N GLU A 440 -30.63 -15.58 2.13
CA GLU A 440 -31.71 -15.44 1.16
C GLU A 440 -32.81 -14.53 1.70
N GLU A 441 -33.63 -13.98 0.82
CA GLU A 441 -34.70 -13.05 1.20
C GLU A 441 -35.72 -13.63 2.20
N LYS A 442 -36.05 -14.92 2.03
CA LYS A 442 -36.96 -15.64 2.94
C LYS A 442 -36.43 -15.82 4.37
N GLU A 443 -35.11 -15.62 4.56
CA GLU A 443 -34.43 -15.74 5.87
C GLU A 443 -34.33 -14.41 6.61
N LEU A 444 -34.70 -13.29 5.95
CA LEU A 444 -34.73 -11.96 6.56
C LEU A 444 -36.03 -11.74 7.35
N ASN A 445 -36.10 -12.36 8.53
CA ASN A 445 -37.20 -12.17 9.49
C ASN A 445 -36.65 -11.46 10.74
N THR A 446 -36.48 -10.13 10.65
CA THR A 446 -35.83 -9.31 11.68
C THR A 446 -36.31 -7.86 11.63
N LYS A 447 -36.11 -7.12 12.71
CA LYS A 447 -36.34 -5.66 12.78
C LYS A 447 -35.16 -4.87 12.24
N TYR A 448 -33.94 -5.34 12.51
CA TYR A 448 -32.68 -4.68 12.10
C TYR A 448 -31.75 -5.64 11.37
N VAL A 449 -31.10 -5.15 10.34
CA VAL A 449 -29.94 -5.77 9.71
C VAL A 449 -28.73 -4.89 10.00
N PHE A 450 -27.74 -5.43 10.68
CA PHE A 450 -26.44 -4.82 10.88
C PHE A 450 -25.42 -5.52 10.00
N ASP A 451 -25.01 -4.87 8.92
CA ASP A 451 -24.01 -5.43 8.00
C ASP A 451 -22.65 -4.78 8.30
N LEU A 452 -21.69 -5.56 8.80
CA LEU A 452 -20.35 -5.05 9.11
C LEU A 452 -19.51 -4.76 7.85
N VAL A 453 -19.97 -5.16 6.67
CA VAL A 453 -19.35 -4.75 5.40
C VAL A 453 -19.66 -3.28 5.15
N TYR A 454 -18.61 -2.48 4.88
CA TYR A 454 -18.73 -1.05 4.56
C TYR A 454 -18.20 -0.68 3.16
N THR A 455 -17.62 -1.64 2.43
CA THR A 455 -17.18 -1.48 1.04
C THR A 455 -17.68 -2.66 0.19
N PRO A 456 -18.67 -2.46 -0.69
CA PRO A 456 -19.43 -1.24 -0.93
C PRO A 456 -20.34 -0.84 0.26
N ALA A 457 -20.76 0.41 0.31
CA ALA A 457 -21.70 0.90 1.33
C ALA A 457 -23.07 0.21 1.24
N GLU A 458 -23.50 -0.17 0.03
CA GLU A 458 -24.75 -0.89 -0.25
C GLU A 458 -24.50 -2.31 -0.75
N THR A 459 -24.41 -3.25 0.18
CA THR A 459 -24.34 -4.67 -0.13
C THR A 459 -25.70 -5.22 -0.63
N LYS A 460 -25.70 -6.41 -1.25
CA LYS A 460 -26.94 -7.10 -1.59
C LYS A 460 -27.83 -7.37 -0.37
N LEU A 461 -27.24 -7.67 0.79
CA LEU A 461 -27.97 -7.86 2.04
C LEU A 461 -28.71 -6.57 2.46
N ILE A 462 -28.03 -5.42 2.41
CA ILE A 462 -28.63 -4.10 2.72
C ILE A 462 -29.77 -3.78 1.75
N LYS A 463 -29.56 -3.98 0.43
CA LYS A 463 -30.61 -3.76 -0.59
C LYS A 463 -31.86 -4.62 -0.32
N MET A 464 -31.67 -5.88 -0.01
CA MET A 464 -32.77 -6.81 0.35
C MET A 464 -33.50 -6.39 1.64
N ALA A 465 -32.77 -5.95 2.66
CA ALA A 465 -33.35 -5.46 3.89
C ALA A 465 -34.21 -4.21 3.67
N ARG A 466 -33.72 -3.24 2.90
CA ARG A 466 -34.48 -2.02 2.56
C ARG A 466 -35.73 -2.32 1.74
N ALA A 467 -35.66 -3.23 0.78
CA ALA A 467 -36.84 -3.67 0.00
C ALA A 467 -37.96 -4.26 0.87
N LYS A 468 -37.61 -4.79 2.05
CA LYS A 468 -38.54 -5.32 3.06
C LYS A 468 -38.87 -4.33 4.18
N ASN A 469 -38.49 -3.05 4.05
CA ASN A 469 -38.66 -2.05 5.10
C ASN A 469 -37.99 -2.43 6.44
N ILE A 470 -36.94 -3.26 6.41
CA ILE A 470 -36.14 -3.59 7.57
C ILE A 470 -35.14 -2.46 7.85
N GLN A 471 -35.01 -2.05 9.10
CA GLN A 471 -34.05 -1.03 9.52
C GLN A 471 -32.61 -1.52 9.29
N VAL A 472 -31.75 -0.65 8.74
CA VAL A 472 -30.35 -1.00 8.43
C VAL A 472 -29.41 -0.21 9.33
N ILE A 473 -28.43 -0.91 9.90
CA ILE A 473 -27.26 -0.32 10.56
C ILE A 473 -26.07 -0.57 9.62
N PRO A 474 -25.49 0.47 9.01
CA PRO A 474 -24.39 0.28 8.06
C PRO A 474 -23.07 -0.02 8.79
N GLY A 475 -22.21 -0.81 8.15
CA GLY A 475 -20.89 -1.18 8.66
C GLY A 475 -19.95 0.00 8.90
N LEU A 476 -20.22 1.13 8.23
CA LEU A 476 -19.52 2.38 8.47
C LEU A 476 -19.61 2.83 9.93
N GLU A 477 -20.76 2.65 10.60
CA GLU A 477 -20.92 3.01 12.01
C GLU A 477 -19.99 2.17 12.90
N MET A 478 -19.96 0.87 12.68
CA MET A 478 -19.01 -0.01 13.38
C MET A 478 -17.56 0.39 13.13
N PHE A 479 -17.21 0.66 11.86
CA PHE A 479 -15.87 1.03 11.47
C PHE A 479 -15.39 2.32 12.14
N VAL A 480 -16.25 3.34 12.23
CA VAL A 480 -15.94 4.61 12.88
C VAL A 480 -15.86 4.43 14.41
N GLN A 481 -16.82 3.74 15.04
CA GLN A 481 -16.85 3.59 16.50
C GLN A 481 -15.66 2.78 17.02
N GLN A 482 -15.27 1.68 16.34
CA GLN A 482 -14.08 0.92 16.74
C GLN A 482 -12.79 1.75 16.56
N GLY A 483 -12.71 2.57 15.49
CA GLY A 483 -11.59 3.46 15.24
C GLY A 483 -11.51 4.61 16.23
N ALA A 484 -12.65 5.19 16.59
CA ALA A 484 -12.74 6.22 17.64
C ALA A 484 -12.17 5.70 18.96
N ARG A 485 -12.56 4.48 19.34
CA ARG A 485 -12.03 3.86 20.56
C ARG A 485 -10.53 3.58 20.49
N GLN A 486 -9.99 3.21 19.32
CA GLN A 486 -8.54 3.07 19.09
C GLN A 486 -7.83 4.41 19.29
N PHE A 487 -8.35 5.46 18.67
CA PHE A 487 -7.80 6.82 18.79
C PHE A 487 -7.71 7.26 20.26
N GLU A 488 -8.78 7.08 21.03
CA GLU A 488 -8.83 7.40 22.47
C GLU A 488 -7.78 6.63 23.29
N ILE A 489 -7.66 5.32 23.03
CA ILE A 489 -6.68 4.45 23.71
C ILE A 489 -5.25 4.93 23.42
N TRP A 490 -4.95 5.33 22.18
CA TRP A 490 -3.60 5.72 21.79
C TRP A 490 -3.21 7.12 22.24
N THR A 491 -4.17 8.06 22.23
CA THR A 491 -3.88 9.48 22.41
C THR A 491 -4.29 10.02 23.77
N GLY A 492 -5.20 9.33 24.47
CA GLY A 492 -5.86 9.83 25.67
C GLY A 492 -6.83 11.00 25.42
N LYS A 493 -7.06 11.37 24.14
CA LYS A 493 -7.95 12.46 23.75
C LYS A 493 -9.31 11.92 23.29
N PRO A 494 -10.41 12.69 23.42
CA PRO A 494 -11.69 12.35 22.80
C PRO A 494 -11.55 12.21 21.29
N ALA A 495 -12.19 11.20 20.70
CA ALA A 495 -12.14 10.99 19.27
C ALA A 495 -13.07 11.98 18.52
N PRO A 496 -12.64 12.61 17.43
CA PRO A 496 -13.48 13.47 16.59
C PRO A 496 -14.37 12.62 15.67
N ILE A 497 -15.36 11.92 16.23
CA ILE A 497 -16.20 10.91 15.55
C ILE A 497 -16.87 11.46 14.30
N ALA A 498 -17.37 12.71 14.36
CA ALA A 498 -18.03 13.37 13.22
C ALA A 498 -17.06 13.54 12.03
N GLU A 499 -15.84 14.02 12.28
CA GLU A 499 -14.79 14.16 11.26
C GLU A 499 -14.39 12.78 10.70
N MET A 500 -14.18 11.79 11.57
CA MET A 500 -13.84 10.43 11.18
C MET A 500 -14.89 9.83 10.24
N GLY A 501 -16.18 9.99 10.58
CA GLY A 501 -17.29 9.54 9.75
C GLY A 501 -17.36 10.27 8.40
N TYR A 502 -17.22 11.60 8.43
CA TYR A 502 -17.25 12.43 7.24
C TYR A 502 -16.18 12.05 6.21
N VAL A 503 -14.92 11.95 6.63
CA VAL A 503 -13.82 11.66 5.69
C VAL A 503 -13.93 10.25 5.09
N VAL A 504 -14.42 9.28 5.87
CA VAL A 504 -14.64 7.91 5.35
C VAL A 504 -15.79 7.89 4.35
N THR A 505 -16.91 8.57 4.65
CA THR A 505 -18.03 8.68 3.72
C THR A 505 -17.58 9.30 2.39
N LYS A 506 -16.83 10.40 2.44
CA LYS A 506 -16.29 11.06 1.24
C LYS A 506 -15.32 10.16 0.46
N ALA A 507 -14.51 9.34 1.15
CA ALA A 507 -13.63 8.39 0.50
C ALA A 507 -14.41 7.26 -0.19
N LEU A 508 -15.50 6.78 0.41
CA LEU A 508 -16.39 5.77 -0.20
C LEU A 508 -17.12 6.34 -1.42
N GLU A 509 -17.64 7.56 -1.36
CA GLU A 509 -18.30 8.25 -2.50
C GLU A 509 -17.32 8.36 -3.69
N ARG A 510 -16.08 8.82 -3.44
CA ARG A 510 -15.04 8.93 -4.49
C ARG A 510 -14.70 7.57 -5.12
N ARG A 511 -14.64 6.50 -4.32
CA ARG A 511 -14.39 5.14 -4.84
C ARG A 511 -15.54 4.66 -5.72
N ALA A 512 -16.78 4.87 -5.29
CA ALA A 512 -17.96 4.49 -6.07
C ALA A 512 -18.00 5.23 -7.42
N ALA A 513 -17.77 6.54 -7.43
CA ALA A 513 -17.70 7.33 -8.66
C ALA A 513 -16.57 6.87 -9.61
N ALA A 514 -15.41 6.49 -9.07
CA ALA A 514 -14.31 5.99 -9.87
C ALA A 514 -14.59 4.59 -10.46
N GLU A 515 -15.34 3.74 -9.77
CA GLU A 515 -15.77 2.44 -10.27
C GLU A 515 -16.80 2.59 -11.39
N GLU A 516 -17.78 3.50 -11.26
CA GLU A 516 -18.76 3.82 -12.28
C GLU A 516 -18.10 4.33 -13.58
N THR A 517 -17.16 5.27 -13.46
CA THR A 517 -16.42 5.80 -14.63
C THR A 517 -15.54 4.74 -15.30
N ALA A 518 -15.02 3.76 -14.55
CA ALA A 518 -14.24 2.66 -15.09
C ALA A 518 -15.11 1.59 -15.80
N GLU A 519 -16.35 1.38 -15.36
CA GLU A 519 -17.32 0.49 -16.03
C GLU A 519 -17.88 1.12 -17.32
N GLU A 520 -17.99 2.46 -17.40
CA GLU A 520 -18.44 3.20 -18.58
C GLU A 520 -17.35 3.37 -19.65
N ALA A 521 -16.07 3.21 -19.29
CA ALA A 521 -14.96 3.33 -20.23
C ALA A 521 -15.02 2.19 -21.27
N PRO A 522 -14.99 2.48 -22.60
CA PRO A 522 -15.00 1.44 -23.62
C PRO A 522 -13.80 0.51 -23.42
N ALA A 523 -14.08 -0.81 -23.44
CA ALA A 523 -13.05 -1.83 -23.30
C ALA A 523 -11.87 -1.54 -24.25
N PRO A 524 -10.61 -1.64 -23.79
CA PRO A 524 -9.47 -1.38 -24.64
C PRO A 524 -9.55 -2.27 -25.87
N VAL A 525 -9.65 -1.65 -27.05
CA VAL A 525 -9.64 -2.34 -28.33
C VAL A 525 -8.37 -3.17 -28.37
N LYS A 526 -8.50 -4.48 -28.22
CA LYS A 526 -7.41 -5.43 -28.46
C LYS A 526 -6.93 -5.19 -29.90
N LYS A 527 -5.84 -4.46 -30.06
CA LYS A 527 -5.12 -4.41 -31.34
C LYS A 527 -4.73 -5.85 -31.64
N THR A 528 -5.50 -6.51 -32.48
CA THR A 528 -5.13 -7.75 -33.12
C THR A 528 -3.84 -7.47 -33.89
N VAL A 529 -2.72 -7.91 -33.32
CA VAL A 529 -1.46 -7.98 -34.05
C VAL A 529 -1.71 -8.95 -35.19
N ALA A 530 -1.90 -8.41 -36.38
CA ALA A 530 -1.98 -9.21 -37.60
C ALA A 530 -0.67 -10.02 -37.69
N LYS A 531 -0.82 -11.34 -37.67
CA LYS A 531 0.28 -12.26 -37.97
C LYS A 531 0.88 -11.87 -39.32
N PRO A 532 2.22 -11.74 -39.45
CA PRO A 532 2.83 -11.52 -40.76
C PRO A 532 2.43 -12.66 -41.69
N ALA A 533 1.96 -12.27 -42.89
CA ALA A 533 1.60 -13.21 -43.94
C ALA A 533 2.83 -14.09 -44.26
N ALA A 534 2.63 -15.40 -44.19
CA ALA A 534 3.62 -16.39 -44.58
C ALA A 534 3.92 -16.24 -46.09
N LYS A 535 5.22 -16.14 -46.43
CA LYS A 535 5.70 -16.22 -47.83
C LYS A 535 5.24 -17.56 -48.45
N PRO A 536 4.88 -17.56 -49.74
CA PRO A 536 4.44 -18.79 -50.37
C PRO A 536 5.61 -19.78 -50.51
N ALA A 537 5.36 -21.01 -50.08
CA ALA A 537 6.28 -22.13 -50.20
C ALA A 537 6.49 -22.53 -51.66
N ALA A 538 7.75 -22.67 -52.07
CA ALA A 538 8.15 -23.25 -53.35
C ALA A 538 7.83 -24.75 -53.37
N LYS A 539 7.32 -25.24 -54.51
CA LYS A 539 6.99 -26.64 -54.77
C LYS A 539 8.19 -27.58 -54.62
N PRO A 540 8.02 -28.77 -54.05
CA PRO A 540 9.10 -29.76 -53.97
C PRO A 540 9.12 -30.59 -55.26
N ALA A 541 10.35 -30.82 -55.77
CA ALA A 541 10.63 -31.82 -56.85
C ALA A 541 10.69 -33.22 -56.22
N ALA A 542 10.08 -34.13 -56.94
CA ALA A 542 10.03 -35.57 -56.65
C ALA A 542 11.37 -36.28 -56.89
N LYS A 543 11.71 -37.28 -56.07
CA LYS A 543 12.32 -38.59 -56.45
C LYS A 543 12.73 -39.38 -55.21
N THR A 544 12.14 -40.45 -55.06
CA THR A 544 12.47 -41.90 -55.14
C THR A 544 12.90 -42.54 -53.83
N SER A 545 12.07 -43.47 -53.41
CA SER A 545 12.35 -44.49 -52.39
C SER A 545 13.37 -45.55 -52.86
N PRO A 546 14.05 -46.28 -51.98
CA PRO A 546 13.53 -47.62 -51.70
C PRO A 546 13.58 -48.06 -50.20
N LYS A 547 12.77 -49.06 -49.95
CA LYS A 547 12.52 -49.88 -48.79
C LYS A 547 13.62 -50.96 -48.59
N PRO A 548 13.53 -51.93 -47.63
CA PRO A 548 13.70 -51.91 -46.16
C PRO A 548 14.63 -53.06 -45.68
N ALA A 549 15.01 -53.07 -44.41
CA ALA A 549 15.36 -54.31 -43.65
C ALA A 549 15.43 -54.00 -42.15
N ALA A 550 14.66 -54.56 -41.37
CA ALA A 550 14.54 -55.83 -40.66
C ALA A 550 15.12 -55.78 -39.24
N LYS A 551 14.20 -55.88 -38.30
CA LYS A 551 14.20 -56.57 -36.99
C LYS A 551 15.51 -56.93 -36.32
N LYS A 552 15.63 -56.56 -35.04
CA LYS A 552 15.75 -57.58 -33.96
C LYS A 552 15.44 -57.02 -32.55
N THR A 553 14.57 -57.70 -31.94
CA THR A 553 14.12 -57.85 -30.56
C THR A 553 15.26 -58.09 -29.55
N ALA A 554 15.11 -57.58 -28.34
CA ALA A 554 15.09 -58.39 -27.13
C ALA A 554 14.92 -57.54 -25.84
N LYS A 555 13.96 -57.94 -25.05
CA LYS A 555 13.72 -57.76 -23.61
C LYS A 555 14.51 -58.83 -22.85
N PRO A 556 14.45 -59.01 -21.53
CA PRO A 556 14.41 -58.13 -20.33
C PRO A 556 15.31 -58.65 -19.17
N ALA A 557 15.11 -58.11 -18.00
CA ALA A 557 15.27 -58.71 -16.66
C ALA A 557 16.27 -57.94 -15.77
N LYS A 558 16.03 -57.70 -14.55
CA LYS A 558 15.33 -58.10 -13.34
C LYS A 558 16.18 -57.69 -12.12
N LYS A 559 15.50 -57.16 -11.11
CA LYS A 559 15.67 -57.39 -9.65
C LYS A 559 17.05 -57.18 -9.01
N ALA A 560 17.21 -56.58 -7.91
CA ALA A 560 16.70 -56.59 -6.56
C ALA A 560 17.82 -55.90 -5.74
N ALA A 561 17.77 -55.38 -4.58
CA ALA A 561 17.12 -55.53 -3.34
C ALA A 561 17.85 -54.59 -2.32
N LYS A 562 17.14 -54.12 -1.38
CA LYS A 562 17.60 -53.56 -0.07
C LYS A 562 18.45 -54.63 0.69
N PRO A 563 19.30 -54.27 1.70
CA PRO A 563 18.81 -53.79 2.99
C PRO A 563 19.74 -52.80 3.75
N ALA A 564 19.22 -51.97 4.56
CA ALA A 564 19.06 -51.96 6.01
C ALA A 564 20.30 -51.74 6.91
N ARG A 565 20.19 -50.70 7.76
CA ARG A 565 20.45 -50.56 9.19
C ARG A 565 21.86 -50.23 9.74
N LYS A 566 21.75 -49.28 10.69
CA LYS A 566 22.50 -49.03 11.94
C LYS A 566 23.69 -48.07 11.78
N LYS A 567 23.71 -46.96 12.48
CA LYS A 567 23.47 -46.63 13.90
C LYS A 567 22.96 -45.20 14.01
#